data_6102162b87a6a397800af9d2f8e316a8
#
_entry.id   6102162b87a6a397800af9d2f8e316a8
#
_cell.length_a   1.000
_cell.length_b   1.000
_cell.length_c   1.000
_cell.angle_alpha   90.00
_cell.angle_beta   90.00
_cell.angle_gamma   90.00
#
_symmetry.space_group_name_H-M   'P 1'
#
loop_
_entity.id
_entity.type
_entity.pdbx_description
1 polymer ?
#
loop_
_entity_poly.entity_id
_entity_poly.type
_entity_poly.pdbx_seq_one_letter_code
_entity_poly.pdbx_strand_id
1 'polypeptide(L)'
;MTDYLNEYCMHSHTCGQLRRSDVDAEVTLTGWVWHKRDHGGLIFVDLRDREGYTQVVVDPDCVSEEDFHVAEHLGREYALEVTGKVRARLDEAVNPNMATGEIEVLASSVKVLNTSVTPPFSIEDGIETDETTRMKWRYLDLRRPEMYANLKLRHVVAQAMRSALNKRGFLEVETPILANSTPEGARDYIVPSRPNPGKFYALPQSPQQFKQMLMVGGIERYYQIARCFRDEDLRADRQPEFTQVDIEMSFVKENDVIDMMEGVFQEVLEAAGVEHEFPLQRMPWKEAMD
;
A
#
# COMPACT_ATOMS: atom_id res chain seq x y z
N MET A 1 11.63 -11.00 9.37
CA MET A 1 11.01 -9.66 9.14
C MET A 1 9.80 -9.41 10.05
N THR A 2 9.46 -10.35 10.92
CA THR A 2 8.28 -10.36 11.79
C THR A 2 8.46 -9.67 13.14
N ASP A 3 9.69 -9.54 13.65
CA ASP A 3 9.92 -9.07 15.02
C ASP A 3 9.67 -7.58 15.25
N TYR A 4 9.84 -6.74 14.23
CA TYR A 4 9.62 -5.29 14.36
C TYR A 4 8.14 -4.87 14.38
N LEU A 5 7.22 -5.71 13.90
CA LEU A 5 5.79 -5.38 13.86
C LEU A 5 5.16 -5.39 15.26
N ASN A 6 5.73 -6.14 16.20
CA ASN A 6 5.18 -6.33 17.53
C ASN A 6 5.79 -5.41 18.61
N GLU A 7 6.95 -4.79 18.35
CA GLU A 7 7.70 -4.03 19.34
C GLU A 7 7.01 -2.73 19.80
N TYR A 8 6.11 -2.18 18.94
CA TYR A 8 5.40 -0.91 19.19
C TYR A 8 3.89 -1.01 18.94
N CYS A 9 3.32 -2.22 18.98
CA CYS A 9 1.92 -2.46 18.69
C CYS A 9 1.16 -3.01 19.90
N MET A 10 -0.14 -2.74 19.97
CA MET A 10 -1.04 -3.28 20.98
C MET A 10 -1.28 -4.79 20.80
N HIS A 11 -1.05 -5.33 19.61
CA HIS A 11 -1.23 -6.73 19.27
C HIS A 11 0.08 -7.52 19.29
N SER A 12 -0.01 -8.80 19.61
CA SER A 12 1.13 -9.74 19.54
C SER A 12 1.32 -10.32 18.13
N HIS A 13 0.24 -10.46 17.37
CA HIS A 13 0.20 -11.00 16.01
C HIS A 13 -0.77 -10.21 15.14
N THR A 14 -0.55 -10.21 13.83
CA THR A 14 -1.53 -9.70 12.87
C THR A 14 -2.65 -10.74 12.65
N CYS A 15 -3.84 -10.28 12.20
CA CYS A 15 -4.97 -11.16 11.93
C CYS A 15 -4.73 -12.15 10.77
N GLY A 16 -3.76 -11.89 9.89
CA GLY A 16 -3.39 -12.79 8.79
C GLY A 16 -2.23 -13.73 9.09
N GLN A 17 -1.57 -13.58 10.23
CA GLN A 17 -0.28 -14.23 10.52
C GLN A 17 -0.40 -15.63 11.12
N LEU A 18 -1.45 -15.89 11.90
CA LEU A 18 -1.60 -17.13 12.67
C LEU A 18 -1.73 -18.39 11.80
N ARG A 19 -1.09 -19.48 12.24
CA ARG A 19 -1.08 -20.78 11.56
C ARG A 19 -1.29 -21.91 12.56
N ARG A 20 -1.37 -23.11 12.07
CA ARG A 20 -1.49 -24.34 12.90
C ARG A 20 -0.32 -24.52 13.88
N SER A 21 0.86 -23.96 13.57
CA SER A 21 2.02 -23.95 14.47
C SER A 21 1.82 -23.12 15.73
N ASP A 22 0.85 -22.19 15.72
CA ASP A 22 0.60 -21.27 16.83
C ASP A 22 -0.50 -21.78 17.77
N VAL A 23 -0.99 -23.00 17.54
CA VAL A 23 -1.98 -23.64 18.43
C VAL A 23 -1.43 -23.69 19.85
N ASP A 24 -2.30 -23.41 20.83
CA ASP A 24 -2.03 -23.24 22.25
C ASP A 24 -1.34 -21.93 22.66
N ALA A 25 -0.91 -21.07 21.73
CA ALA A 25 -0.38 -19.76 22.04
C ALA A 25 -1.49 -18.81 22.55
N GLU A 26 -1.15 -17.98 23.55
CA GLU A 26 -1.97 -16.83 23.91
C GLU A 26 -1.60 -15.66 23.00
N VAL A 27 -2.59 -15.01 22.42
CA VAL A 27 -2.41 -13.92 21.46
C VAL A 27 -3.32 -12.74 21.77
N THR A 28 -2.85 -11.56 21.44
CA THR A 28 -3.67 -10.35 21.38
C THR A 28 -3.73 -9.90 19.93
N LEU A 29 -4.94 -9.77 19.39
CA LEU A 29 -5.20 -9.27 18.05
C LEU A 29 -5.91 -7.92 18.11
N THR A 30 -5.58 -7.04 17.18
CA THR A 30 -6.32 -5.79 16.96
C THR A 30 -6.77 -5.72 15.51
N GLY A 31 -8.01 -5.27 15.29
CA GLY A 31 -8.54 -5.20 13.92
C GLY A 31 -9.95 -4.64 13.88
N TRP A 32 -10.55 -4.79 12.72
CA TRP A 32 -11.94 -4.36 12.47
C TRP A 32 -12.84 -5.59 12.31
N VAL A 33 -14.05 -5.50 12.86
CA VAL A 33 -15.09 -6.52 12.66
C VAL A 33 -15.50 -6.54 11.20
N TRP A 34 -15.17 -7.60 10.49
CA TRP A 34 -15.60 -7.79 9.11
C TRP A 34 -16.96 -8.46 9.04
N HIS A 35 -17.10 -9.63 9.64
CA HIS A 35 -18.37 -10.33 9.79
C HIS A 35 -18.60 -10.75 11.24
N LYS A 36 -19.86 -10.79 11.62
CA LYS A 36 -20.30 -11.36 12.90
C LYS A 36 -21.44 -12.34 12.63
N ARG A 37 -21.39 -13.48 13.29
CA ARG A 37 -22.42 -14.53 13.22
C ARG A 37 -22.71 -15.01 14.63
N ASP A 38 -23.98 -15.21 14.97
CA ASP A 38 -24.42 -15.90 16.17
C ASP A 38 -24.86 -17.31 15.75
N HIS A 39 -24.32 -18.33 16.37
CA HIS A 39 -24.67 -19.70 16.09
C HIS A 39 -24.59 -20.55 17.35
N GLY A 40 -25.78 -20.98 17.83
CA GLY A 40 -25.90 -21.85 18.98
C GLY A 40 -25.42 -21.24 20.31
N GLY A 41 -25.49 -19.92 20.46
CA GLY A 41 -25.06 -19.21 21.67
C GLY A 41 -23.55 -18.87 21.67
N LEU A 42 -22.85 -19.22 20.60
CA LEU A 42 -21.48 -18.77 20.38
C LEU A 42 -21.46 -17.63 19.37
N ILE A 43 -20.62 -16.61 19.59
CA ILE A 43 -20.47 -15.51 18.66
C ILE A 43 -19.16 -15.70 17.90
N PHE A 44 -19.28 -15.73 16.57
CA PHE A 44 -18.15 -15.82 15.65
C PHE A 44 -17.91 -14.45 15.04
N VAL A 45 -16.68 -13.96 15.15
CA VAL A 45 -16.24 -12.68 14.61
C VAL A 45 -15.07 -12.92 13.68
N ASP A 46 -15.21 -12.54 12.40
CA ASP A 46 -14.08 -12.45 11.49
C ASP A 46 -13.41 -11.09 11.75
N LEU A 47 -12.29 -11.10 12.46
CA LEU A 47 -11.50 -9.92 12.80
C LEU A 47 -10.44 -9.71 11.73
N ARG A 48 -10.41 -8.54 11.11
CA ARG A 48 -9.56 -8.22 9.96
C ARG A 48 -8.60 -7.08 10.26
N ASP A 49 -7.38 -7.22 9.80
CA ASP A 49 -6.41 -6.14 9.67
C ASP A 49 -5.91 -6.02 8.21
N ARG A 50 -4.80 -5.34 7.99
CA ARG A 50 -4.20 -5.18 6.65
C ARG A 50 -3.53 -6.45 6.11
N GLU A 51 -3.16 -7.40 6.96
CA GLU A 51 -2.45 -8.63 6.56
C GLU A 51 -3.41 -9.81 6.34
N GLY A 52 -4.69 -9.66 6.71
CA GLY A 52 -5.71 -10.69 6.54
C GLY A 52 -6.77 -10.67 7.62
N TYR A 53 -7.38 -11.83 7.87
CA TYR A 53 -8.39 -11.97 8.90
C TYR A 53 -8.31 -13.34 9.60
N THR A 54 -8.77 -13.35 10.85
CA THR A 54 -8.85 -14.55 11.69
C THR A 54 -10.24 -14.66 12.29
N GLN A 55 -10.79 -15.87 12.35
CA GLN A 55 -12.01 -16.13 13.09
C GLN A 55 -11.71 -16.10 14.58
N VAL A 56 -12.44 -15.28 15.30
CA VAL A 56 -12.51 -15.24 16.76
C VAL A 56 -13.80 -15.90 17.20
N VAL A 57 -13.74 -16.76 18.20
CA VAL A 57 -14.91 -17.37 18.83
C VAL A 57 -15.05 -16.78 20.23
N VAL A 58 -16.20 -16.20 20.49
CA VAL A 58 -16.57 -15.69 21.81
C VAL A 58 -17.58 -16.65 22.42
N ASP A 59 -17.11 -17.39 23.43
CA ASP A 59 -17.88 -18.41 24.15
C ASP A 59 -18.25 -17.81 25.52
N PRO A 60 -19.54 -17.78 25.90
CA PRO A 60 -19.97 -17.23 27.19
C PRO A 60 -19.32 -17.92 28.39
N ASP A 61 -18.91 -19.19 28.25
CA ASP A 61 -18.23 -19.93 29.32
C ASP A 61 -16.73 -19.55 29.44
N CYS A 62 -16.18 -18.82 28.47
CA CYS A 62 -14.76 -18.48 28.39
C CYS A 62 -14.46 -16.98 28.58
N VAL A 63 -15.46 -16.10 28.48
CA VAL A 63 -15.35 -14.65 28.65
C VAL A 63 -16.22 -14.15 29.82
N SER A 64 -16.02 -12.91 30.23
CA SER A 64 -16.92 -12.27 31.18
C SER A 64 -18.32 -12.02 30.59
N GLU A 65 -19.36 -11.92 31.43
CA GLU A 65 -20.72 -11.54 30.99
C GLU A 65 -20.71 -10.18 30.26
N GLU A 66 -19.85 -9.25 30.68
CA GLU A 66 -19.68 -7.93 30.07
C GLU A 66 -19.07 -8.06 28.66
N ASP A 67 -17.99 -8.84 28.49
CA ASP A 67 -17.35 -9.07 27.19
C ASP A 67 -18.29 -9.80 26.23
N PHE A 68 -19.07 -10.78 26.74
CA PHE A 68 -20.07 -11.47 25.92
C PHE A 68 -21.17 -10.53 25.46
N HIS A 69 -21.70 -9.69 26.36
CA HIS A 69 -22.70 -8.67 26.03
C HIS A 69 -22.14 -7.68 24.97
N VAL A 70 -20.88 -7.27 25.10
CA VAL A 70 -20.20 -6.47 24.08
C VAL A 70 -20.17 -7.19 22.73
N ALA A 71 -19.82 -8.48 22.73
CA ALA A 71 -19.75 -9.27 21.49
C ALA A 71 -21.12 -9.42 20.80
N GLU A 72 -22.21 -9.55 21.57
CA GLU A 72 -23.59 -9.58 21.03
C GLU A 72 -23.94 -8.30 20.24
N HIS A 73 -23.36 -7.15 20.63
CA HIS A 73 -23.70 -5.83 20.07
C HIS A 73 -22.66 -5.27 19.09
N LEU A 74 -21.66 -6.09 18.69
CA LEU A 74 -20.65 -5.67 17.71
C LEU A 74 -21.30 -5.34 16.36
N GLY A 75 -20.96 -4.17 15.85
CA GLY A 75 -21.28 -3.73 14.49
C GLY A 75 -20.12 -3.95 13.51
N ARG A 76 -20.43 -3.94 12.22
CA ARG A 76 -19.41 -3.97 11.17
C ARG A 76 -18.43 -2.79 11.35
N GLU A 77 -17.15 -3.05 11.08
CA GLU A 77 -16.05 -2.08 11.15
C GLU A 77 -15.80 -1.48 12.55
N TYR A 78 -16.37 -2.04 13.61
CA TYR A 78 -15.94 -1.72 14.96
C TYR A 78 -14.47 -2.14 15.13
N ALA A 79 -13.66 -1.26 15.72
CA ALA A 79 -12.27 -1.58 16.05
C ALA A 79 -12.21 -2.32 17.38
N LEU A 80 -11.59 -3.50 17.38
CA LEU A 80 -11.49 -4.37 18.55
C LEU A 80 -10.04 -4.65 18.93
N GLU A 81 -9.87 -4.90 20.23
CA GLU A 81 -8.76 -5.66 20.78
C GLU A 81 -9.34 -6.97 21.35
N VAL A 82 -8.78 -8.09 20.93
CA VAL A 82 -9.19 -9.42 21.38
C VAL A 82 -7.99 -10.14 21.92
N THR A 83 -8.06 -10.61 23.16
CA THR A 83 -7.08 -11.52 23.75
C THR A 83 -7.69 -12.91 23.83
N GLY A 84 -6.92 -13.93 23.49
CA GLY A 84 -7.42 -15.30 23.50
C GLY A 84 -6.38 -16.33 23.16
N LYS A 85 -6.80 -17.59 23.17
CA LYS A 85 -5.96 -18.74 22.87
C LYS A 85 -6.21 -19.26 21.45
N VAL A 86 -5.15 -19.47 20.70
CA VAL A 86 -5.24 -20.11 19.38
C VAL A 86 -5.59 -21.57 19.55
N ARG A 87 -6.63 -22.04 18.83
CA ARG A 87 -6.99 -23.46 18.77
C ARG A 87 -7.14 -23.93 17.32
N ALA A 88 -6.90 -25.22 17.09
CA ALA A 88 -7.19 -25.82 15.80
C ALA A 88 -8.70 -25.90 15.59
N ARG A 89 -9.18 -25.65 14.38
CA ARG A 89 -10.57 -25.95 13.99
C ARG A 89 -10.73 -27.44 13.84
N LEU A 90 -11.96 -27.91 14.02
CA LEU A 90 -12.33 -29.26 13.65
C LEU A 90 -12.13 -29.44 12.13
N ASP A 91 -11.75 -30.65 11.71
CA ASP A 91 -11.45 -30.92 10.30
C ASP A 91 -12.60 -30.52 9.36
N GLU A 92 -13.86 -30.69 9.81
CA GLU A 92 -15.07 -30.31 9.08
C GLU A 92 -15.28 -28.79 8.99
N ALA A 93 -14.64 -28.01 9.88
CA ALA A 93 -14.76 -26.56 9.97
C ALA A 93 -13.56 -25.80 9.36
N VAL A 94 -12.58 -26.55 8.84
CA VAL A 94 -11.42 -25.95 8.15
C VAL A 94 -11.89 -25.19 6.91
N ASN A 95 -11.47 -23.93 6.78
CA ASN A 95 -11.79 -23.09 5.61
C ASN A 95 -10.57 -22.95 4.69
N PRO A 96 -10.51 -23.66 3.56
CA PRO A 96 -9.36 -23.59 2.65
C PRO A 96 -9.21 -22.23 1.92
N ASN A 97 -10.24 -21.37 1.96
CA ASN A 97 -10.24 -20.08 1.30
C ASN A 97 -9.66 -18.93 2.16
N MET A 98 -9.21 -19.24 3.37
CA MET A 98 -8.56 -18.26 4.23
C MET A 98 -7.21 -18.80 4.74
N ALA A 99 -6.20 -17.93 4.77
CA ALA A 99 -4.84 -18.31 5.17
C ALA A 99 -4.75 -18.82 6.62
N THR A 100 -5.67 -18.37 7.49
CA THR A 100 -5.80 -18.78 8.89
C THR A 100 -6.89 -19.84 9.08
N GLY A 101 -7.37 -20.48 8.02
CA GLY A 101 -8.57 -21.32 8.02
C GLY A 101 -8.48 -22.62 8.80
N GLU A 102 -7.28 -23.05 9.19
CA GLU A 102 -7.05 -24.23 10.02
C GLU A 102 -7.17 -23.92 11.52
N ILE A 103 -7.20 -22.65 11.88
CA ILE A 103 -7.23 -22.20 13.29
C ILE A 103 -8.34 -21.18 13.54
N GLU A 104 -8.61 -20.96 14.79
CA GLU A 104 -9.43 -19.88 15.30
C GLU A 104 -8.90 -19.42 16.65
N VAL A 105 -9.30 -18.24 17.11
CA VAL A 105 -8.91 -17.72 18.42
C VAL A 105 -10.12 -17.82 19.34
N LEU A 106 -10.02 -18.62 20.41
CA LEU A 106 -10.99 -18.63 21.49
C LEU A 106 -10.73 -17.43 22.40
N ALA A 107 -11.60 -16.45 22.37
CA ALA A 107 -11.45 -15.24 23.14
C ALA A 107 -11.51 -15.49 24.65
N SER A 108 -10.64 -14.82 25.39
CA SER A 108 -10.72 -14.66 26.84
C SER A 108 -11.10 -13.24 27.24
N SER A 109 -10.92 -12.26 26.34
CA SER A 109 -11.41 -10.89 26.49
C SER A 109 -11.69 -10.24 25.14
N VAL A 110 -12.72 -9.39 25.09
CA VAL A 110 -13.13 -8.63 23.91
C VAL A 110 -13.36 -7.17 24.30
N LYS A 111 -12.56 -6.29 23.77
CA LYS A 111 -12.64 -4.86 24.07
C LYS A 111 -12.91 -4.06 22.81
N VAL A 112 -13.94 -3.21 22.83
CA VAL A 112 -14.21 -2.24 21.76
C VAL A 112 -13.28 -1.04 21.95
N LEU A 113 -12.38 -0.84 20.99
CA LEU A 113 -11.51 0.33 20.94
C LEU A 113 -12.23 1.54 20.38
N ASN A 114 -13.07 1.32 19.35
CA ASN A 114 -13.92 2.35 18.79
C ASN A 114 -15.10 1.74 18.03
N THR A 115 -16.22 2.44 18.05
CA THR A 115 -17.42 2.08 17.29
C THR A 115 -17.37 2.68 15.88
N SER A 116 -18.18 2.16 14.97
CA SER A 116 -18.33 2.68 13.61
C SER A 116 -19.80 2.74 13.22
N VAL A 117 -20.17 3.74 12.43
CA VAL A 117 -21.42 3.69 11.68
C VAL A 117 -21.29 2.69 10.53
N THR A 118 -22.43 2.14 10.10
CA THR A 118 -22.46 1.22 8.95
C THR A 118 -21.80 1.86 7.72
N PRO A 119 -20.78 1.24 7.13
CA PRO A 119 -20.14 1.74 5.92
C PRO A 119 -21.12 1.86 4.76
N PRO A 120 -20.91 2.83 3.83
CA PRO A 120 -21.77 3.02 2.66
C PRO A 120 -21.66 1.90 1.62
N PHE A 121 -20.66 1.03 1.73
CA PHE A 121 -20.45 -0.16 0.91
C PHE A 121 -19.66 -1.23 1.69
N SER A 122 -19.73 -2.48 1.24
CA SER A 122 -18.94 -3.57 1.81
C SER A 122 -17.46 -3.40 1.50
N ILE A 123 -16.62 -3.63 2.52
CA ILE A 123 -15.15 -3.55 2.37
C ILE A 123 -14.63 -4.92 1.92
N GLU A 124 -14.94 -5.26 0.69
CA GLU A 124 -14.66 -6.53 0.02
C GLU A 124 -14.27 -6.26 -1.44
N ASP A 125 -13.59 -7.21 -2.08
CA ASP A 125 -13.32 -7.12 -3.51
C ASP A 125 -14.55 -7.58 -4.31
N GLY A 126 -14.62 -7.18 -5.59
CA GLY A 126 -15.73 -7.56 -6.47
C GLY A 126 -17.06 -6.84 -6.21
N ILE A 127 -17.06 -5.74 -5.46
CA ILE A 127 -18.28 -4.95 -5.19
C ILE A 127 -18.70 -4.15 -6.43
N GLU A 128 -20.03 -4.03 -6.63
CA GLU A 128 -20.63 -3.24 -7.72
C GLU A 128 -20.79 -1.74 -7.39
N THR A 129 -20.20 -1.27 -6.28
CA THR A 129 -20.29 0.13 -5.87
C THR A 129 -19.60 1.03 -6.87
N ASP A 130 -20.29 2.09 -7.30
CA ASP A 130 -19.78 3.05 -8.27
C ASP A 130 -18.50 3.74 -7.77
N GLU A 131 -17.65 4.15 -8.72
CA GLU A 131 -16.35 4.75 -8.42
C GLU A 131 -16.48 6.08 -7.66
N THR A 132 -17.51 6.88 -7.95
CA THR A 132 -17.73 8.17 -7.27
C THR A 132 -17.97 7.98 -5.79
N THR A 133 -18.77 6.98 -5.41
CA THR A 133 -19.02 6.62 -4.02
C THR A 133 -17.74 6.12 -3.35
N ARG A 134 -16.97 5.24 -4.02
CA ARG A 134 -15.67 4.76 -3.50
C ARG A 134 -14.65 5.91 -3.35
N MET A 135 -14.63 6.86 -4.27
CA MET A 135 -13.78 8.05 -4.16
C MET A 135 -14.18 8.97 -3.00
N LYS A 136 -15.47 9.18 -2.79
CA LYS A 136 -15.98 9.96 -1.65
C LYS A 136 -15.55 9.38 -0.31
N TRP A 137 -15.52 8.05 -0.22
CA TRP A 137 -15.14 7.30 0.97
C TRP A 137 -13.82 6.54 0.77
N ARG A 138 -12.86 7.18 0.12
CA ARG A 138 -11.59 6.56 -0.27
C ARG A 138 -10.86 5.86 0.88
N TYR A 139 -10.90 6.40 2.08
CA TYR A 139 -10.28 5.80 3.26
C TYR A 139 -10.90 4.44 3.66
N LEU A 140 -12.16 4.18 3.33
CA LEU A 140 -12.77 2.86 3.48
C LEU A 140 -12.41 1.96 2.29
N ASP A 141 -12.42 2.49 1.07
CA ASP A 141 -12.02 1.77 -0.14
C ASP A 141 -10.59 1.22 -0.04
N LEU A 142 -9.67 1.98 0.58
CA LEU A 142 -8.29 1.55 0.82
C LEU A 142 -8.15 0.35 1.78
N ARG A 143 -9.19 -0.02 2.52
CA ARG A 143 -9.20 -1.24 3.35
C ARG A 143 -9.50 -2.50 2.54
N ARG A 144 -9.98 -2.37 1.31
CA ARG A 144 -10.20 -3.52 0.43
C ARG A 144 -8.88 -4.19 0.09
N PRO A 145 -8.81 -5.54 0.06
CA PRO A 145 -7.58 -6.27 -0.22
C PRO A 145 -6.90 -5.84 -1.52
N GLU A 146 -7.65 -5.68 -2.61
CA GLU A 146 -7.14 -5.20 -3.90
C GLU A 146 -6.48 -3.82 -3.79
N MET A 147 -7.12 -2.87 -3.12
CA MET A 147 -6.60 -1.51 -2.97
C MET A 147 -5.35 -1.48 -2.08
N TYR A 148 -5.35 -2.26 -1.02
CA TYR A 148 -4.15 -2.43 -0.18
C TYR A 148 -3.00 -3.07 -0.97
N ALA A 149 -3.28 -4.13 -1.76
CA ALA A 149 -2.30 -4.78 -2.60
C ALA A 149 -1.64 -3.80 -3.60
N ASN A 150 -2.43 -2.89 -4.20
CA ASN A 150 -1.92 -1.86 -5.10
C ASN A 150 -0.96 -0.89 -4.38
N LEU A 151 -1.29 -0.46 -3.16
CA LEU A 151 -0.38 0.39 -2.36
C LEU A 151 0.90 -0.35 -1.97
N LYS A 152 0.78 -1.62 -1.58
CA LYS A 152 1.91 -2.49 -1.24
C LYS A 152 2.83 -2.70 -2.44
N LEU A 153 2.26 -3.01 -3.61
CA LEU A 153 3.01 -3.15 -4.86
C LEU A 153 3.77 -1.86 -5.21
N ARG A 154 3.10 -0.71 -5.13
CA ARG A 154 3.76 0.59 -5.35
C ARG A 154 4.94 0.81 -4.40
N HIS A 155 4.79 0.46 -3.12
CA HIS A 155 5.87 0.54 -2.14
C HIS A 155 7.04 -0.38 -2.52
N VAL A 156 6.76 -1.64 -2.87
CA VAL A 156 7.79 -2.62 -3.28
C VAL A 156 8.55 -2.14 -4.51
N VAL A 157 7.84 -1.67 -5.55
CA VAL A 157 8.45 -1.12 -6.77
C VAL A 157 9.35 0.07 -6.46
N ALA A 158 8.88 1.02 -5.64
CA ALA A 158 9.67 2.19 -5.27
C ALA A 158 10.97 1.82 -4.50
N GLN A 159 10.87 0.85 -3.58
CA GLN A 159 12.03 0.35 -2.84
C GLN A 159 13.01 -0.42 -3.74
N ALA A 160 12.51 -1.23 -4.65
CA ALA A 160 13.33 -1.96 -5.62
C ALA A 160 14.09 -0.99 -6.55
N MET A 161 13.41 0.07 -7.04
CA MET A 161 14.05 1.13 -7.83
C MET A 161 15.20 1.79 -7.08
N ARG A 162 14.96 2.20 -5.81
CA ARG A 162 16.01 2.78 -4.96
C ARG A 162 17.18 1.82 -4.77
N SER A 163 16.89 0.57 -4.44
CA SER A 163 17.92 -0.46 -4.22
C SER A 163 18.75 -0.69 -5.48
N ALA A 164 18.11 -0.86 -6.63
CA ALA A 164 18.77 -1.12 -7.90
C ALA A 164 19.65 0.05 -8.37
N LEU A 165 19.16 1.29 -8.21
CA LEU A 165 19.92 2.50 -8.58
C LEU A 165 21.08 2.76 -7.62
N ASN A 166 20.87 2.61 -6.31
CA ASN A 166 21.93 2.76 -5.30
C ASN A 166 23.08 1.76 -5.53
N LYS A 167 22.79 0.48 -5.86
CA LYS A 167 23.80 -0.53 -6.22
C LYS A 167 24.65 -0.12 -7.41
N ARG A 168 24.09 0.70 -8.31
CA ARG A 168 24.76 1.21 -9.52
C ARG A 168 25.45 2.57 -9.32
N GLY A 169 25.54 3.03 -8.06
CA GLY A 169 26.24 4.25 -7.68
C GLY A 169 25.46 5.54 -7.96
N PHE A 170 24.14 5.46 -8.11
CA PHE A 170 23.30 6.64 -8.19
C PHE A 170 23.05 7.24 -6.81
N LEU A 171 22.95 8.57 -6.78
CA LEU A 171 22.59 9.34 -5.59
C LEU A 171 21.16 9.86 -5.72
N GLU A 172 20.30 9.58 -4.75
CA GLU A 172 18.96 10.18 -4.67
C GLU A 172 19.08 11.61 -4.17
N VAL A 173 18.63 12.58 -4.97
CA VAL A 173 18.65 13.99 -4.60
C VAL A 173 17.28 14.60 -4.80
N GLU A 174 16.67 15.11 -3.73
CA GLU A 174 15.43 15.88 -3.80
C GLU A 174 15.69 17.27 -4.36
N THR A 175 14.82 17.70 -5.26
CA THR A 175 14.87 19.02 -5.90
C THR A 175 13.68 19.88 -5.46
N PRO A 176 13.78 21.23 -5.52
CA PRO A 176 12.68 22.09 -5.17
C PRO A 176 11.42 21.85 -6.01
N ILE A 177 10.26 21.89 -5.34
CA ILE A 177 8.93 21.86 -5.99
C ILE A 177 8.45 23.28 -6.31
N LEU A 178 8.76 24.27 -5.48
CA LEU A 178 8.51 25.68 -5.80
C LEU A 178 9.65 26.20 -6.66
N ALA A 179 9.44 26.22 -7.97
CA ALA A 179 10.44 26.56 -8.97
C ALA A 179 10.00 27.76 -9.83
N ASN A 180 10.84 28.14 -10.77
CA ASN A 180 10.46 29.06 -11.84
C ASN A 180 9.76 28.27 -12.96
N SER A 181 8.87 28.96 -13.69
CA SER A 181 8.26 28.40 -14.91
C SER A 181 9.33 28.04 -15.95
N THR A 182 9.19 26.89 -16.55
CA THR A 182 10.09 26.38 -17.59
C THR A 182 9.30 25.94 -18.82
N PRO A 183 9.78 26.20 -20.05
CA PRO A 183 9.06 25.81 -21.26
C PRO A 183 9.28 24.32 -21.59
N GLU A 184 8.64 23.42 -20.85
CA GLU A 184 8.80 21.96 -21.02
C GLU A 184 7.68 21.29 -21.84
N GLY A 185 6.82 22.06 -22.49
CA GLY A 185 5.82 21.54 -23.42
C GLY A 185 4.37 21.47 -22.89
N ALA A 186 4.17 21.33 -21.58
CA ALA A 186 2.86 21.44 -20.93
C ALA A 186 2.65 22.85 -20.33
N ARG A 187 1.43 23.15 -19.87
CA ARG A 187 1.20 24.32 -19.04
C ARG A 187 1.60 24.04 -17.60
N ASP A 188 2.17 25.05 -16.94
CA ASP A 188 2.56 24.97 -15.54
C ASP A 188 1.39 25.29 -14.61
N TYR A 189 1.28 24.57 -13.50
CA TYR A 189 0.53 25.04 -12.36
C TYR A 189 1.33 26.15 -11.65
N ILE A 190 0.69 27.27 -11.37
CA ILE A 190 1.32 28.42 -10.72
C ILE A 190 0.82 28.60 -9.29
N VAL A 191 1.73 29.01 -8.40
CA VAL A 191 1.46 29.30 -6.99
C VAL A 191 1.78 30.77 -6.72
N PRO A 192 0.81 31.60 -6.31
CA PRO A 192 1.06 33.00 -6.00
C PRO A 192 2.04 33.18 -4.84
N SER A 193 2.97 34.15 -4.99
CA SER A 193 3.91 34.49 -3.92
C SER A 193 3.33 35.60 -3.03
N ARG A 194 3.06 35.27 -1.76
CA ARG A 194 2.59 36.32 -0.78
C ARG A 194 3.61 37.39 -0.50
N PRO A 195 4.92 37.07 -0.28
CA PRO A 195 5.92 38.08 0.01
C PRO A 195 6.27 38.97 -1.20
N ASN A 196 5.95 38.53 -2.43
CA ASN A 196 6.25 39.26 -3.66
C ASN A 196 4.97 39.42 -4.50
N PRO A 197 4.12 40.43 -4.26
CA PRO A 197 2.89 40.63 -5.01
C PRO A 197 3.14 40.70 -6.53
N GLY A 198 2.30 40.00 -7.30
CA GLY A 198 2.41 39.89 -8.76
C GLY A 198 3.46 38.92 -9.27
N LYS A 199 4.17 38.18 -8.38
CA LYS A 199 5.06 37.09 -8.73
C LYS A 199 4.47 35.73 -8.37
N PHE A 200 4.92 34.69 -9.07
CA PHE A 200 4.43 33.32 -8.94
C PHE A 200 5.60 32.34 -8.92
N TYR A 201 5.43 31.25 -8.22
CA TYR A 201 6.18 30.03 -8.42
C TYR A 201 5.45 29.14 -9.42
N ALA A 202 6.17 28.25 -10.09
CA ALA A 202 5.60 27.18 -10.88
C ALA A 202 5.89 25.82 -10.23
N LEU A 203 4.93 24.88 -10.32
CA LEU A 203 5.16 23.49 -9.95
C LEU A 203 5.88 22.78 -11.11
N PRO A 204 6.92 21.95 -10.86
CA PRO A 204 7.75 21.42 -11.92
C PRO A 204 7.01 20.35 -12.74
N GLN A 205 7.15 20.43 -14.06
CA GLN A 205 6.72 19.37 -14.98
C GLN A 205 7.66 18.16 -14.93
N SER A 206 8.92 18.41 -14.64
CA SER A 206 9.98 17.46 -14.31
C SER A 206 11.11 18.23 -13.59
N PRO A 207 12.08 17.56 -12.93
CA PRO A 207 13.23 18.22 -12.32
C PRO A 207 14.35 18.53 -13.34
N GLN A 208 14.02 18.74 -14.62
CA GLN A 208 14.98 18.79 -15.74
C GLN A 208 16.13 19.79 -15.54
N GLN A 209 15.83 21.02 -15.13
CA GLN A 209 16.89 22.02 -14.92
C GLN A 209 17.78 21.64 -13.73
N PHE A 210 17.19 21.17 -12.66
CA PHE A 210 17.92 20.81 -11.44
C PHE A 210 18.85 19.64 -11.66
N LYS A 211 18.39 18.58 -12.35
CA LYS A 211 19.26 17.41 -12.63
C LYS A 211 20.43 17.77 -13.53
N GLN A 212 20.24 18.64 -14.52
CA GLN A 212 21.34 19.15 -15.34
C GLN A 212 22.34 19.97 -14.52
N MET A 213 21.87 20.83 -13.61
CA MET A 213 22.75 21.54 -12.69
C MET A 213 23.51 20.62 -11.75
N LEU A 214 22.90 19.51 -11.31
CA LEU A 214 23.57 18.48 -10.52
C LEU A 214 24.69 17.78 -11.31
N MET A 215 24.50 17.52 -12.61
CA MET A 215 25.57 17.00 -13.48
C MET A 215 26.71 18.00 -13.59
N VAL A 216 26.44 19.29 -13.81
CA VAL A 216 27.46 20.36 -13.80
C VAL A 216 28.15 20.45 -12.44
N GLY A 217 27.40 20.22 -11.36
CA GLY A 217 27.90 20.17 -9.98
C GLY A 217 28.71 18.91 -9.63
N GLY A 218 28.90 17.98 -10.58
CA GLY A 218 29.76 16.79 -10.41
C GLY A 218 29.08 15.60 -9.73
N ILE A 219 27.74 15.53 -9.70
CA ILE A 219 27.02 14.38 -9.12
C ILE A 219 27.15 13.12 -10.00
N GLU A 220 27.35 13.24 -11.29
CA GLU A 220 27.56 12.20 -12.31
C GLU A 220 26.42 11.18 -12.48
N ARG A 221 25.80 10.70 -11.40
CA ARG A 221 24.68 9.73 -11.40
C ARG A 221 23.64 10.16 -10.40
N TYR A 222 22.58 10.72 -10.89
CA TYR A 222 21.45 11.22 -10.10
C TYR A 222 20.20 10.40 -10.36
N TYR A 223 19.37 10.24 -9.36
CA TYR A 223 17.96 9.90 -9.52
C TYR A 223 17.08 10.58 -8.46
N GLN A 224 15.80 10.62 -8.74
CA GLN A 224 14.77 11.07 -7.80
C GLN A 224 13.44 10.37 -8.12
N ILE A 225 12.71 9.95 -7.10
CA ILE A 225 11.29 9.62 -7.23
C ILE A 225 10.52 10.92 -7.11
N ALA A 226 10.36 11.63 -8.22
CA ALA A 226 9.90 13.01 -8.28
C ALA A 226 8.39 13.11 -8.42
N ARG A 227 7.79 14.08 -7.72
CA ARG A 227 6.43 14.52 -7.97
C ARG A 227 6.43 15.54 -9.09
N CYS A 228 5.64 15.30 -10.15
CA CYS A 228 5.55 16.12 -11.34
C CYS A 228 4.12 16.58 -11.58
N PHE A 229 3.99 17.76 -12.22
CA PHE A 229 2.71 18.44 -12.40
C PHE A 229 2.59 18.96 -13.82
N ARG A 230 1.44 18.71 -14.47
CA ARG A 230 1.15 19.22 -15.82
C ARG A 230 -0.31 19.63 -15.91
N ASP A 231 -0.57 20.88 -16.26
CA ASP A 231 -1.92 21.41 -16.47
C ASP A 231 -2.36 21.12 -17.91
N GLU A 232 -2.74 19.86 -18.13
CA GLU A 232 -3.19 19.33 -19.42
C GLU A 232 -4.55 18.68 -19.29
N ASP A 233 -5.20 18.40 -20.44
CA ASP A 233 -6.45 17.67 -20.49
C ASP A 233 -6.27 16.24 -19.95
N LEU A 234 -7.14 15.86 -19.03
CA LEU A 234 -7.13 14.52 -18.43
C LEU A 234 -7.48 13.46 -19.47
N ARG A 235 -6.81 12.32 -19.41
CA ARG A 235 -7.12 11.10 -20.14
C ARG A 235 -7.12 9.92 -19.17
N ALA A 236 -7.54 8.74 -19.64
CA ALA A 236 -7.64 7.54 -18.81
C ALA A 236 -6.34 7.21 -18.04
N ASP A 237 -5.18 7.46 -18.67
CA ASP A 237 -3.83 7.18 -18.17
C ASP A 237 -3.02 8.43 -17.77
N ARG A 238 -3.61 9.64 -17.87
CA ARG A 238 -2.93 10.89 -17.57
C ARG A 238 -3.58 11.63 -16.43
N GLN A 239 -2.79 11.90 -15.41
CA GLN A 239 -3.17 12.68 -14.24
C GLN A 239 -2.39 14.00 -14.21
N PRO A 240 -2.98 15.10 -13.68
CA PRO A 240 -2.32 16.40 -13.59
C PRO A 240 -1.14 16.38 -12.61
N GLU A 241 -1.16 15.44 -11.67
CA GLU A 241 -0.12 15.19 -10.69
C GLU A 241 0.26 13.71 -10.76
N PHE A 242 1.54 13.43 -10.99
CA PHE A 242 2.04 12.06 -11.13
C PHE A 242 3.47 11.92 -10.60
N THR A 243 3.95 10.69 -10.52
CA THR A 243 5.29 10.39 -10.03
C THR A 243 6.16 9.87 -11.18
N GLN A 244 7.39 10.38 -11.28
CA GLN A 244 8.42 9.86 -12.17
C GLN A 244 9.57 9.27 -11.36
N VAL A 245 10.21 8.23 -11.87
CA VAL A 245 11.60 7.92 -11.53
C VAL A 245 12.45 8.68 -12.52
N ASP A 246 12.96 9.82 -12.08
CA ASP A 246 13.79 10.69 -12.92
C ASP A 246 15.27 10.36 -12.71
N ILE A 247 16.03 10.24 -13.81
CA ILE A 247 17.41 9.76 -13.80
C ILE A 247 18.25 10.66 -14.70
N GLU A 248 19.50 10.93 -14.32
CA GLU A 248 20.47 11.62 -15.15
C GLU A 248 21.87 11.04 -14.94
N MET A 249 22.63 10.90 -16.03
CA MET A 249 23.99 10.36 -16.01
C MET A 249 24.95 11.22 -16.84
N SER A 250 26.17 11.40 -16.35
CA SER A 250 27.27 12.02 -17.08
C SER A 250 28.22 10.96 -17.67
N PHE A 251 28.97 11.32 -18.70
CA PHE A 251 30.04 10.53 -19.33
C PHE A 251 29.58 9.18 -19.89
N VAL A 252 28.36 9.12 -20.40
CA VAL A 252 27.74 7.90 -20.95
C VAL A 252 27.23 8.13 -22.35
N LYS A 253 27.03 7.02 -23.08
CA LYS A 253 26.36 6.97 -24.37
C LYS A 253 24.94 6.42 -24.21
N GLU A 254 24.16 6.55 -25.26
CA GLU A 254 22.76 6.08 -25.30
C GLU A 254 22.60 4.62 -24.84
N ASN A 255 23.44 3.70 -25.40
CA ASN A 255 23.36 2.28 -25.02
C ASN A 255 23.71 2.01 -23.56
N ASP A 256 24.63 2.79 -22.97
CA ASP A 256 24.99 2.63 -21.56
C ASP A 256 23.78 2.89 -20.63
N VAL A 257 22.93 3.89 -20.98
CA VAL A 257 21.69 4.19 -20.24
C VAL A 257 20.67 3.07 -20.44
N ILE A 258 20.50 2.57 -21.67
CA ILE A 258 19.55 1.50 -21.97
C ILE A 258 19.94 0.21 -21.22
N ASP A 259 21.19 -0.21 -21.31
CA ASP A 259 21.70 -1.44 -20.67
C ASP A 259 21.61 -1.34 -19.13
N MET A 260 21.91 -0.17 -18.57
CA MET A 260 21.80 0.09 -17.15
C MET A 260 20.34 -0.01 -16.69
N MET A 261 19.41 0.62 -17.42
CA MET A 261 17.98 0.59 -17.10
C MET A 261 17.37 -0.80 -17.27
N GLU A 262 17.81 -1.57 -18.24
CA GLU A 262 17.37 -2.96 -18.41
C GLU A 262 17.66 -3.79 -17.17
N GLY A 263 18.88 -3.66 -16.61
CA GLY A 263 19.21 -4.32 -15.34
C GLY A 263 18.42 -3.80 -14.14
N VAL A 264 18.04 -2.52 -14.13
CA VAL A 264 17.13 -1.97 -13.10
C VAL A 264 15.73 -2.56 -13.24
N PHE A 265 15.17 -2.62 -14.46
CA PHE A 265 13.85 -3.21 -14.70
C PHE A 265 13.79 -4.69 -14.32
N GLN A 266 14.85 -5.45 -14.60
CA GLN A 266 14.92 -6.85 -14.20
C GLN A 266 14.75 -7.00 -12.67
N GLU A 267 15.53 -6.26 -11.87
CA GLU A 267 15.44 -6.30 -10.41
C GLU A 267 14.06 -5.83 -9.90
N VAL A 268 13.46 -4.84 -10.55
CA VAL A 268 12.15 -4.30 -10.15
C VAL A 268 11.01 -5.27 -10.47
N LEU A 269 11.01 -5.89 -11.66
CA LEU A 269 9.99 -6.85 -12.06
C LEU A 269 10.07 -8.11 -11.19
N GLU A 270 11.29 -8.58 -10.90
CA GLU A 270 11.51 -9.69 -9.96
C GLU A 270 10.94 -9.37 -8.56
N ALA A 271 11.23 -8.18 -8.02
CA ALA A 271 10.70 -7.75 -6.73
C ALA A 271 9.18 -7.59 -6.72
N ALA A 272 8.59 -7.22 -7.86
CA ALA A 272 7.15 -7.11 -8.06
C ALA A 272 6.46 -8.47 -8.30
N GLY A 273 7.21 -9.55 -8.46
CA GLY A 273 6.68 -10.88 -8.78
C GLY A 273 6.16 -11.00 -10.21
N VAL A 274 6.67 -10.18 -11.13
CA VAL A 274 6.29 -10.17 -12.55
C VAL A 274 7.37 -10.89 -13.36
N GLU A 275 7.01 -12.01 -13.96
CA GLU A 275 7.88 -12.72 -14.88
C GLU A 275 7.97 -11.98 -16.23
N HIS A 276 9.17 -11.79 -16.74
CA HIS A 276 9.43 -11.18 -18.03
C HIS A 276 10.71 -11.74 -18.65
N GLU A 277 10.71 -11.86 -19.98
CA GLU A 277 11.90 -12.28 -20.73
C GLU A 277 12.86 -11.11 -20.95
N PHE A 278 14.17 -11.38 -20.79
CA PHE A 278 15.24 -10.44 -21.06
C PHE A 278 16.22 -11.01 -22.09
N PRO A 279 16.88 -10.16 -22.91
CA PRO A 279 16.82 -8.70 -22.93
C PRO A 279 15.48 -8.16 -23.42
N LEU A 280 15.13 -6.94 -23.01
CA LEU A 280 13.94 -6.24 -23.50
C LEU A 280 14.06 -5.96 -25.01
N GLN A 281 12.93 -6.11 -25.73
CA GLN A 281 12.92 -5.84 -27.16
C GLN A 281 13.28 -4.37 -27.45
N ARG A 282 14.27 -4.15 -28.31
CA ARG A 282 14.60 -2.83 -28.84
C ARG A 282 13.86 -2.62 -30.15
N MET A 283 12.95 -1.66 -30.15
CA MET A 283 12.07 -1.38 -31.28
C MET A 283 12.42 -0.01 -31.89
N PRO A 284 12.77 0.06 -33.18
CA PRO A 284 12.95 1.33 -33.88
C PRO A 284 11.64 2.12 -33.93
N TRP A 285 11.74 3.47 -33.94
CA TRP A 285 10.58 4.35 -33.95
C TRP A 285 9.56 4.01 -35.04
N LYS A 286 10.04 3.69 -36.27
CA LYS A 286 9.15 3.35 -37.40
C LYS A 286 8.33 2.10 -37.13
N GLU A 287 8.92 1.08 -36.54
CA GLU A 287 8.25 -0.17 -36.15
C GLU A 287 7.23 0.04 -35.01
N ALA A 288 7.54 0.97 -34.12
CA ALA A 288 6.65 1.30 -33.00
C ALA A 288 5.43 2.14 -33.43
N MET A 289 5.44 2.74 -34.62
CA MET A 289 4.36 3.55 -35.16
C MET A 289 3.39 2.75 -36.08
N ASP A 290 3.81 1.60 -36.59
CA ASP A 290 3.02 0.67 -37.40
C ASP A 290 2.20 -0.28 -36.51
#